data_144bc5616deb4b2b56e054ffbb41200c
#
_entry.id   144bc5616deb4b2b56e054ffbb41200c
#
_cell.length_a   1.000
_cell.length_b   1.000
_cell.length_c   1.000
_cell.angle_alpha   90.00
_cell.angle_beta   90.00
_cell.angle_gamma   90.00
#
_symmetry.space_group_name_H-M   'P 1'
#
loop_
_entity.id
_entity.type
_entity.pdbx_description
1 polymer ?
#
loop_
_entity_poly.entity_id
_entity_poly.type
_entity_poly.pdbx_seq_one_letter_code
_entity_poly.pdbx_strand_id
1 'polypeptide(L)'
;MRELRVWATACSHVHSDLQEGRRSLAEPIAQSEFGGADGGPPFEWDIMLHLGDLSGTQAPPVDADGPPVMEQLNSAKTHRVEQIYHVIGNHDASGVDEETQWWFRKWVDPEGLYTQYSNVRNDRRPFPIEGDWERYSFVAGNVLLLMMSDRNDVGPPRGRADMGGWPAGAVMRETFDWWKEMVEANQDKIIVTCAHHVLRDTTVASGRWEGINAGFHSKYDDAEGASYLYWVGEETDSTAFQDYLAAHPGAVDLWLGGHTHTHPDDHFGNKTHVEKCWGTTFVNVSALTKFHARKKRLLYPMSRLFSFSEGNNEVRIQCYLHTNDYAAQGWYAPAERSVKLSKRFIGSTSTGMPI
;
A
#
# COMPACT_ATOMS: atom_id res chain seq x y z
N MET A 1 -4.93 -19.12 -15.08
CA MET A 1 -3.74 -18.70 -14.28
C MET A 1 -3.55 -19.72 -13.17
N ARG A 2 -2.38 -20.34 -13.06
CA ARG A 2 -2.12 -21.36 -12.02
C ARG A 2 -1.64 -20.76 -10.70
N GLU A 3 -1.13 -19.54 -10.75
CA GLU A 3 -0.69 -18.77 -9.61
C GLU A 3 -0.95 -17.28 -9.88
N LEU A 4 -1.37 -16.55 -8.86
CA LEU A 4 -1.44 -15.09 -8.88
C LEU A 4 -0.39 -14.58 -7.89
N ARG A 5 0.53 -13.76 -8.38
CA ARG A 5 1.59 -13.13 -7.60
C ARG A 5 1.33 -11.66 -7.49
N VAL A 6 1.06 -11.22 -6.28
CA VAL A 6 0.79 -9.82 -5.95
C VAL A 6 1.97 -9.27 -5.16
N TRP A 7 2.70 -8.34 -5.76
CA TRP A 7 3.80 -7.67 -5.10
C TRP A 7 3.30 -6.38 -4.44
N ALA A 8 3.28 -6.32 -3.12
CA ALA A 8 2.82 -5.15 -2.37
C ALA A 8 3.99 -4.34 -1.79
N THR A 9 3.94 -3.04 -2.05
CA THR A 9 4.92 -2.02 -1.65
C THR A 9 4.20 -0.79 -1.12
N ALA A 10 4.93 0.08 -0.42
CA ALA A 10 4.45 1.38 0.04
C ALA A 10 5.60 2.34 0.26
N CYS A 11 5.29 3.60 0.50
CA CYS A 11 6.23 4.59 1.04
C CYS A 11 7.56 4.61 0.27
N SER A 12 7.50 4.84 -1.03
CA SER A 12 8.70 5.00 -1.84
C SER A 12 9.38 6.34 -1.61
N HIS A 13 8.60 7.39 -1.26
CA HIS A 13 9.10 8.73 -0.97
C HIS A 13 10.20 9.17 -1.96
N VAL A 14 9.88 9.10 -3.24
CA VAL A 14 10.82 9.24 -4.35
C VAL A 14 11.70 10.48 -4.20
N HIS A 15 11.10 11.62 -3.87
CA HIS A 15 11.84 12.87 -3.77
C HIS A 15 12.90 12.85 -2.64
N SER A 16 12.57 12.29 -1.48
CA SER A 16 13.50 12.19 -0.35
C SER A 16 14.71 11.33 -0.68
N ASP A 17 14.49 10.19 -1.31
CA ASP A 17 15.56 9.25 -1.65
C ASP A 17 16.41 9.76 -2.82
N LEU A 18 15.83 10.48 -3.80
CA LEU A 18 16.57 11.11 -4.90
C LEU A 18 17.58 12.15 -4.41
N GLN A 19 17.26 12.91 -3.36
CA GLN A 19 18.20 13.87 -2.76
C GLN A 19 19.47 13.19 -2.22
N GLU A 20 19.38 11.92 -1.86
CA GLU A 20 20.49 11.09 -1.38
C GLU A 20 21.02 10.12 -2.47
N GLY A 21 20.62 10.34 -3.71
CA GLY A 21 21.12 9.59 -4.87
C GLY A 21 20.50 8.19 -5.06
N ARG A 22 19.40 7.87 -4.39
CA ARG A 22 18.71 6.58 -4.51
C ARG A 22 17.40 6.71 -5.28
N ARG A 23 17.08 5.73 -6.13
CA ARG A 23 15.85 5.64 -6.89
C ARG A 23 14.93 4.61 -6.23
N SER A 24 14.27 5.02 -5.14
CA SER A 24 13.54 4.16 -4.20
C SER A 24 12.41 3.31 -4.79
N LEU A 25 11.95 3.62 -5.99
CA LEU A 25 10.93 2.87 -6.71
C LEU A 25 11.52 2.11 -7.92
N ALA A 26 12.36 2.77 -8.72
CA ALA A 26 12.96 2.14 -9.89
C ALA A 26 13.96 1.03 -9.55
N GLU A 27 14.73 1.18 -8.46
CA GLU A 27 15.67 0.13 -8.02
C GLU A 27 14.93 -1.16 -7.60
N PRO A 28 13.92 -1.13 -6.72
CA PRO A 28 13.12 -2.33 -6.43
C PRO A 28 12.47 -2.96 -7.65
N ILE A 29 11.94 -2.17 -8.60
CA ILE A 29 11.39 -2.68 -9.84
C ILE A 29 12.49 -3.43 -10.64
N ALA A 30 13.65 -2.81 -10.85
CA ALA A 30 14.77 -3.45 -11.54
C ALA A 30 15.27 -4.71 -10.81
N GLN A 31 15.31 -4.70 -9.47
CA GLN A 31 15.68 -5.85 -8.66
C GLN A 31 14.69 -7.00 -8.84
N SER A 32 13.40 -6.73 -8.92
CA SER A 32 12.41 -7.76 -9.18
C SER A 32 12.62 -8.43 -10.54
N GLU A 33 13.00 -7.66 -11.56
CA GLU A 33 13.16 -8.17 -12.92
C GLU A 33 14.53 -8.82 -13.20
N PHE A 34 15.60 -8.31 -12.60
CA PHE A 34 16.98 -8.68 -12.97
C PHE A 34 17.84 -9.13 -11.79
N GLY A 35 17.31 -9.05 -10.57
CA GLY A 35 18.06 -9.26 -9.34
C GLY A 35 18.80 -8.01 -8.85
N GLY A 36 19.19 -8.04 -7.60
CA GLY A 36 19.87 -6.93 -6.94
C GLY A 36 21.38 -6.99 -7.08
N ALA A 37 22.02 -5.83 -7.04
CA ALA A 37 23.50 -5.72 -7.13
C ALA A 37 24.22 -6.43 -5.97
N ASP A 38 23.58 -6.53 -4.81
CA ASP A 38 24.10 -7.20 -3.62
C ASP A 38 23.68 -8.70 -3.53
N GLY A 39 23.20 -9.28 -4.64
CA GLY A 39 22.92 -10.71 -4.77
C GLY A 39 21.48 -11.14 -4.51
N GLY A 40 20.57 -10.20 -4.31
CA GLY A 40 19.13 -10.51 -4.20
C GLY A 40 18.62 -11.13 -5.51
N PRO A 41 17.91 -12.29 -5.47
CA PRO A 41 17.40 -12.92 -6.69
C PRO A 41 16.25 -12.12 -7.32
N PRO A 42 16.06 -12.18 -8.66
CA PRO A 42 14.85 -11.67 -9.28
C PRO A 42 13.63 -12.50 -8.85
N PHE A 43 12.45 -11.93 -9.03
CA PHE A 43 11.18 -12.62 -8.76
C PHE A 43 10.07 -12.14 -9.67
N GLU A 44 9.17 -13.03 -10.01
CA GLU A 44 8.04 -12.77 -10.87
C GLU A 44 6.86 -12.19 -10.09
N TRP A 45 6.12 -11.29 -10.72
CA TRP A 45 4.85 -10.76 -10.21
C TRP A 45 3.87 -10.47 -11.37
N ASP A 46 2.59 -10.69 -11.13
CA ASP A 46 1.53 -10.39 -12.10
C ASP A 46 1.06 -8.95 -11.96
N ILE A 47 0.95 -8.46 -10.73
CA ILE A 47 0.59 -7.09 -10.39
C ILE A 47 1.45 -6.57 -9.23
N MET A 48 1.70 -5.28 -9.25
CA MET A 48 2.30 -4.54 -8.15
C MET A 48 1.25 -3.63 -7.52
N LEU A 49 1.12 -3.66 -6.21
CA LEU A 49 0.33 -2.72 -5.42
C LEU A 49 1.28 -1.72 -4.77
N HIS A 50 1.10 -0.43 -5.02
CA HIS A 50 1.80 0.61 -4.29
C HIS A 50 0.81 1.30 -3.34
N LEU A 51 0.97 1.05 -2.05
CA LEU A 51 0.02 1.43 -1.01
C LEU A 51 0.31 2.83 -0.44
N GLY A 52 0.49 3.81 -1.33
CA GLY A 52 0.61 5.22 -0.97
C GLY A 52 2.02 5.70 -0.65
N ASP A 53 2.15 7.02 -0.51
CA ASP A 53 3.40 7.74 -0.28
C ASP A 53 4.42 7.56 -1.41
N LEU A 54 4.01 7.94 -2.62
CA LEU A 54 4.89 8.10 -3.78
C LEU A 54 5.75 9.35 -3.65
N SER A 55 5.11 10.49 -3.29
CA SER A 55 5.79 11.75 -3.01
C SER A 55 6.64 11.65 -1.74
N GLY A 56 7.74 12.35 -1.71
CA GLY A 56 8.71 12.27 -0.61
C GLY A 56 8.86 13.55 0.18
N THR A 57 8.07 14.59 -0.08
CA THR A 57 8.19 15.85 0.64
C THR A 57 7.42 15.84 1.96
N GLN A 58 7.81 16.71 2.90
CA GLN A 58 7.04 16.95 4.11
C GLN A 58 5.90 17.95 3.88
N ALA A 59 6.01 18.75 2.80
CA ALA A 59 4.96 19.63 2.30
C ALA A 59 4.06 18.87 1.31
N PRO A 60 2.88 19.41 0.95
CA PRO A 60 2.10 18.90 -0.16
C PRO A 60 2.94 18.75 -1.43
N PRO A 61 2.70 17.71 -2.25
CA PRO A 61 3.45 17.54 -3.48
C PRO A 61 3.20 18.69 -4.45
N VAL A 62 4.26 19.10 -5.13
CA VAL A 62 4.20 20.11 -6.20
C VAL A 62 4.32 19.46 -7.57
N ASP A 63 4.02 20.23 -8.61
CA ASP A 63 4.02 19.71 -9.99
C ASP A 63 5.38 19.10 -10.40
N ALA A 64 6.47 19.65 -9.89
CA ALA A 64 7.82 19.17 -10.15
C ALA A 64 8.12 17.78 -9.55
N ASP A 65 7.31 17.29 -8.60
CA ASP A 65 7.48 15.96 -8.00
C ASP A 65 6.91 14.85 -8.92
N GLY A 66 6.04 15.19 -9.86
CA GLY A 66 5.39 14.23 -10.74
C GLY A 66 6.33 13.53 -11.72
N PRO A 67 7.12 14.26 -12.52
CA PRO A 67 7.99 13.64 -13.52
C PRO A 67 8.97 12.59 -12.96
N PRO A 68 9.68 12.81 -11.84
CA PRO A 68 10.55 11.79 -11.26
C PRO A 68 9.80 10.53 -10.79
N VAL A 69 8.59 10.68 -10.27
CA VAL A 69 7.75 9.54 -9.87
C VAL A 69 7.36 8.74 -11.11
N MET A 70 6.87 9.42 -12.15
CA MET A 70 6.46 8.76 -13.41
C MET A 70 7.63 8.11 -14.13
N GLU A 71 8.81 8.73 -14.13
CA GLU A 71 10.03 8.12 -14.67
C GLU A 71 10.34 6.80 -13.98
N GLN A 72 10.25 6.75 -12.64
CA GLN A 72 10.52 5.54 -11.88
C GLN A 72 9.43 4.47 -12.07
N LEU A 73 8.16 4.83 -12.11
CA LEU A 73 7.06 3.90 -12.41
C LEU A 73 7.19 3.27 -13.82
N ASN A 74 7.65 4.05 -14.79
CA ASN A 74 7.88 3.59 -16.16
C ASN A 74 9.27 2.94 -16.37
N SER A 75 10.01 2.63 -15.32
CA SER A 75 11.35 2.06 -15.43
C SER A 75 11.37 0.55 -15.72
N ALA A 76 10.27 -0.14 -15.48
CA ALA A 76 10.13 -1.57 -15.75
C ALA A 76 10.45 -1.92 -17.22
N LYS A 77 11.08 -3.09 -17.44
CA LYS A 77 11.50 -3.57 -18.76
C LYS A 77 10.74 -4.80 -19.21
N THR A 78 10.37 -5.66 -18.28
CA THR A 78 9.61 -6.88 -18.55
C THR A 78 8.14 -6.76 -18.14
N HIS A 79 7.82 -5.77 -17.30
CA HIS A 79 6.47 -5.44 -16.88
C HIS A 79 6.05 -4.08 -17.47
N ARG A 80 4.78 -3.75 -17.33
CA ARG A 80 4.20 -2.50 -17.82
C ARG A 80 3.63 -1.70 -16.65
N VAL A 81 3.61 -0.38 -16.78
CA VAL A 81 3.04 0.52 -15.77
C VAL A 81 1.56 0.21 -15.46
N GLU A 82 0.82 -0.33 -16.43
CA GLU A 82 -0.57 -0.76 -16.24
C GLU A 82 -0.73 -1.95 -15.29
N GLN A 83 0.35 -2.69 -14.96
CA GLN A 83 0.35 -3.75 -13.94
C GLN A 83 0.54 -3.19 -12.52
N ILE A 84 0.77 -1.87 -12.37
CA ILE A 84 0.96 -1.21 -11.09
C ILE A 84 -0.34 -0.50 -10.71
N TYR A 85 -0.84 -0.79 -9.51
CA TYR A 85 -2.08 -0.25 -8.96
C TYR A 85 -1.74 0.55 -7.70
N HIS A 86 -2.35 1.72 -7.52
CA HIS A 86 -1.96 2.66 -6.49
C HIS A 86 -3.13 3.05 -5.60
N VAL A 87 -2.85 3.35 -4.34
CA VAL A 87 -3.69 4.18 -3.48
C VAL A 87 -2.91 5.43 -3.08
N ILE A 88 -3.60 6.47 -2.67
CA ILE A 88 -3.00 7.71 -2.17
C ILE A 88 -2.59 7.49 -0.71
N GLY A 89 -1.37 7.93 -0.36
CA GLY A 89 -0.93 8.04 1.01
C GLY A 89 -1.02 9.48 1.53
N ASN A 90 -0.70 9.68 2.81
CA ASN A 90 -0.79 11.00 3.42
C ASN A 90 0.25 12.00 2.88
N HIS A 91 1.36 11.54 2.32
CA HIS A 91 2.35 12.41 1.66
C HIS A 91 1.98 12.78 0.22
N ASP A 92 1.06 12.05 -0.40
CA ASP A 92 0.56 12.35 -1.75
C ASP A 92 -0.62 13.33 -1.72
N ALA A 93 -1.14 13.62 -0.52
CA ALA A 93 -2.32 14.44 -0.32
C ALA A 93 -2.06 15.92 -0.62
N SER A 94 -3.04 16.58 -1.22
CA SER A 94 -3.04 18.01 -1.51
C SER A 94 -3.03 18.86 -0.25
N GLY A 95 -2.60 20.11 -0.36
CA GLY A 95 -2.77 21.12 0.66
C GLY A 95 -4.26 21.43 0.92
N VAL A 96 -4.54 22.06 2.08
CA VAL A 96 -5.94 22.34 2.52
C VAL A 96 -6.71 23.27 1.59
N ASP A 97 -6.02 24.18 0.90
CA ASP A 97 -6.60 25.16 -0.01
C ASP A 97 -6.47 24.73 -1.50
N GLU A 98 -5.99 23.53 -1.75
CA GLU A 98 -5.82 22.99 -3.09
C GLU A 98 -7.00 22.10 -3.49
N GLU A 99 -7.15 21.86 -4.79
CA GLU A 99 -8.10 20.88 -5.28
C GLU A 99 -7.72 19.49 -4.72
N THR A 100 -8.71 18.77 -4.20
CA THR A 100 -8.52 17.48 -3.55
C THR A 100 -7.75 16.51 -4.44
N GLN A 101 -6.60 16.08 -3.92
CA GLN A 101 -5.72 15.08 -4.54
C GLN A 101 -5.28 15.41 -5.98
N TRP A 102 -5.18 16.73 -6.31
CA TRP A 102 -4.89 17.18 -7.65
C TRP A 102 -3.60 16.60 -8.24
N TRP A 103 -2.56 16.46 -7.39
CA TRP A 103 -1.27 15.95 -7.83
C TRP A 103 -1.36 14.49 -8.28
N PHE A 104 -1.98 13.64 -7.44
CA PHE A 104 -2.17 12.22 -7.75
C PHE A 104 -3.06 12.04 -8.98
N ARG A 105 -4.16 12.78 -9.05
CA ARG A 105 -5.10 12.75 -10.17
C ARG A 105 -4.46 13.19 -11.48
N LYS A 106 -3.50 14.11 -11.44
CA LYS A 106 -2.75 14.57 -12.61
C LYS A 106 -1.69 13.58 -13.05
N TRP A 107 -0.86 13.12 -12.13
CA TRP A 107 0.35 12.37 -12.46
C TRP A 107 0.19 10.86 -12.41
N VAL A 108 -0.53 10.32 -11.44
CA VAL A 108 -0.65 8.88 -11.18
C VAL A 108 -1.97 8.32 -11.69
N ASP A 109 -3.06 8.99 -11.43
CA ASP A 109 -4.46 8.76 -11.81
C ASP A 109 -4.81 7.32 -12.27
N PRO A 110 -5.37 6.46 -11.41
CA PRO A 110 -5.72 5.09 -11.74
C PRO A 110 -6.79 4.99 -12.84
N GLU A 111 -7.64 6.01 -13.03
CA GLU A 111 -8.65 6.09 -14.10
C GLU A 111 -8.09 6.60 -15.42
N GLY A 112 -6.89 7.17 -15.43
CA GLY A 112 -6.28 7.72 -16.63
C GLY A 112 -6.96 8.99 -17.14
N LEU A 113 -7.54 9.81 -16.27
CA LEU A 113 -8.14 11.10 -16.65
C LEU A 113 -7.10 12.03 -17.27
N TYR A 114 -5.87 11.96 -16.80
CA TYR A 114 -4.71 12.66 -17.36
C TYR A 114 -3.70 11.70 -17.96
N THR A 115 -4.15 10.82 -18.85
CA THR A 115 -3.35 9.74 -19.46
C THR A 115 -2.05 10.26 -20.10
N GLN A 116 -2.02 11.50 -20.61
CA GLN A 116 -0.81 12.11 -21.17
C GLN A 116 0.33 12.27 -20.16
N TYR A 117 0.05 12.29 -18.86
CA TYR A 117 1.07 12.35 -17.81
C TYR A 117 1.36 10.97 -17.21
N SER A 118 0.32 10.24 -16.82
CA SER A 118 0.45 8.92 -16.21
C SER A 118 0.87 7.84 -17.22
N ASN A 119 0.53 8.00 -18.49
CA ASN A 119 0.67 7.00 -19.55
C ASN A 119 -0.04 5.67 -19.22
N VAL A 120 -0.96 5.66 -18.27
CA VAL A 120 -1.72 4.48 -17.84
C VAL A 120 -3.10 4.50 -18.48
N ARG A 121 -3.50 3.38 -19.04
CA ARG A 121 -4.82 3.20 -19.63
C ARG A 121 -5.51 2.00 -19.02
N ASN A 122 -6.74 2.18 -18.56
CA ASN A 122 -7.51 1.12 -17.91
C ASN A 122 -7.77 -0.07 -18.84
N ASP A 123 -7.99 0.18 -20.14
CA ASP A 123 -8.18 -0.87 -21.15
C ASP A 123 -6.92 -1.72 -21.45
N ARG A 124 -5.76 -1.30 -20.95
CA ARG A 124 -4.49 -2.02 -21.06
C ARG A 124 -4.09 -2.72 -19.77
N ARG A 125 -4.83 -2.51 -18.67
CA ARG A 125 -4.56 -3.19 -17.41
C ARG A 125 -4.85 -4.68 -17.55
N PRO A 126 -4.05 -5.56 -16.93
CA PRO A 126 -4.35 -7.00 -16.90
C PRO A 126 -5.68 -7.27 -16.20
N PHE A 127 -6.04 -6.43 -15.24
CA PHE A 127 -7.32 -6.44 -14.54
C PHE A 127 -7.85 -5.01 -14.51
N PRO A 128 -8.79 -4.67 -15.40
CA PRO A 128 -9.38 -3.32 -15.46
C PRO A 128 -10.01 -2.93 -14.13
N ILE A 129 -9.86 -1.67 -13.74
CA ILE A 129 -10.43 -1.14 -12.49
C ILE A 129 -11.85 -0.62 -12.72
N GLU A 130 -12.66 -0.70 -11.67
CA GLU A 130 -14.00 -0.11 -11.55
C GLU A 130 -14.00 0.86 -10.37
N GLY A 131 -14.25 2.14 -10.62
CA GLY A 131 -14.18 3.22 -9.65
C GLY A 131 -13.21 4.32 -10.08
N ASP A 132 -12.72 5.09 -9.14
CA ASP A 132 -11.84 6.24 -9.38
C ASP A 132 -10.67 6.33 -8.39
N TRP A 133 -9.93 7.43 -8.45
CA TRP A 133 -8.76 7.68 -7.60
C TRP A 133 -9.04 7.59 -6.10
N GLU A 134 -10.28 7.82 -5.65
CA GLU A 134 -10.64 7.77 -4.24
C GLU A 134 -10.83 6.32 -3.77
N ARG A 135 -11.54 5.55 -4.59
CA ARG A 135 -11.82 4.14 -4.34
C ARG A 135 -12.13 3.40 -5.63
N TYR A 136 -11.57 2.26 -5.75
CA TYR A 136 -11.82 1.38 -6.89
C TYR A 136 -11.62 -0.08 -6.53
N SER A 137 -12.13 -0.95 -7.37
CA SER A 137 -11.93 -2.38 -7.26
C SER A 137 -11.51 -3.01 -8.57
N PHE A 138 -10.93 -4.19 -8.48
CA PHE A 138 -10.71 -5.08 -9.62
C PHE A 138 -10.63 -6.53 -9.16
N VAL A 139 -10.80 -7.47 -10.11
CA VAL A 139 -10.85 -8.90 -9.81
C VAL A 139 -9.75 -9.63 -10.58
N ALA A 140 -8.93 -10.40 -9.87
CA ALA A 140 -7.88 -11.25 -10.43
C ALA A 140 -8.19 -12.72 -10.07
N GLY A 141 -8.69 -13.49 -11.03
CA GLY A 141 -9.27 -14.80 -10.72
C GLY A 141 -10.52 -14.63 -9.85
N ASN A 142 -10.54 -15.28 -8.68
CA ASN A 142 -11.57 -15.05 -7.67
C ASN A 142 -11.07 -14.17 -6.49
N VAL A 143 -9.99 -13.42 -6.68
CA VAL A 143 -9.51 -12.42 -5.71
C VAL A 143 -10.06 -11.06 -6.07
N LEU A 144 -10.88 -10.49 -5.20
CA LEU A 144 -11.37 -9.12 -5.28
C LEU A 144 -10.45 -8.22 -4.47
N LEU A 145 -9.89 -7.21 -5.12
CA LEU A 145 -9.08 -6.17 -4.48
C LEU A 145 -9.90 -4.89 -4.35
N LEU A 146 -10.00 -4.39 -3.13
CA LEU A 146 -10.69 -3.14 -2.77
C LEU A 146 -9.62 -2.11 -2.41
N MET A 147 -9.46 -1.09 -3.24
CA MET A 147 -8.43 -0.07 -3.12
C MET A 147 -9.06 1.21 -2.56
N MET A 148 -8.55 1.68 -1.42
CA MET A 148 -9.04 2.90 -0.75
C MET A 148 -7.89 3.88 -0.54
N SER A 149 -8.08 5.09 -1.01
CA SER A 149 -7.10 6.17 -0.92
C SER A 149 -7.33 7.06 0.29
N ASP A 150 -6.25 7.58 0.85
CA ASP A 150 -6.33 8.59 1.90
C ASP A 150 -6.86 9.92 1.37
N ARG A 151 -7.54 10.65 2.24
CA ARG A 151 -8.08 11.98 2.00
C ARG A 151 -7.51 12.98 2.99
N ASN A 152 -7.24 14.19 2.53
CA ASN A 152 -6.77 15.28 3.40
C ASN A 152 -7.88 16.25 3.83
N ASP A 153 -9.09 16.05 3.36
CA ASP A 153 -10.26 16.89 3.62
C ASP A 153 -11.30 16.22 4.55
N VAL A 154 -10.88 15.13 5.21
CA VAL A 154 -11.70 14.38 6.17
C VAL A 154 -11.20 14.60 7.59
N GLY A 155 -12.12 14.73 8.52
CA GLY A 155 -11.84 14.94 9.95
C GLY A 155 -11.36 16.35 10.31
N PRO A 156 -11.50 16.77 11.56
CA PRO A 156 -10.89 17.96 12.12
C PRO A 156 -9.60 17.64 12.91
N PRO A 157 -8.48 18.35 12.75
CA PRO A 157 -8.26 19.38 11.74
C PRO A 157 -8.05 18.76 10.36
N ARG A 158 -8.46 19.48 9.33
CA ARG A 158 -8.23 19.05 7.95
C ARG A 158 -6.79 19.30 7.55
N GLY A 159 -6.20 18.32 6.90
CA GLY A 159 -4.85 18.40 6.39
C GLY A 159 -3.78 18.55 7.47
N ARG A 160 -2.56 18.80 7.04
CA ARG A 160 -1.41 19.10 7.89
C ARG A 160 -1.23 20.60 8.13
N ALA A 161 -2.28 21.41 8.09
CA ALA A 161 -2.18 22.85 8.08
C ALA A 161 -1.23 23.33 6.96
N ASP A 162 -0.19 24.07 7.28
CA ASP A 162 0.75 24.59 6.28
C ASP A 162 1.53 23.48 5.54
N MET A 163 1.55 22.26 6.07
CA MET A 163 2.29 21.13 5.51
C MET A 163 1.44 20.28 4.57
N GLY A 164 0.10 20.44 4.57
CA GLY A 164 -0.82 19.57 3.84
C GLY A 164 -0.89 18.14 4.38
N GLY A 165 -2.00 17.46 4.17
CA GLY A 165 -2.22 16.07 4.56
C GLY A 165 -2.16 15.81 6.07
N TRP A 166 -3.19 15.17 6.60
CA TRP A 166 -3.18 14.72 7.98
C TRP A 166 -2.23 13.51 8.12
N PRO A 167 -1.41 13.38 9.19
CA PRO A 167 -0.53 12.24 9.35
C PRO A 167 -1.27 10.91 9.55
N ALA A 168 -2.46 10.94 10.17
CA ALA A 168 -3.32 9.78 10.30
C ALA A 168 -4.08 9.49 9.00
N GLY A 169 -4.35 8.22 8.74
CA GLY A 169 -5.20 7.79 7.63
C GLY A 169 -6.62 8.32 7.75
N ALA A 170 -7.21 8.72 6.64
CA ALA A 170 -8.56 9.27 6.61
C ALA A 170 -9.28 8.87 5.32
N VAL A 171 -10.50 8.37 5.45
CA VAL A 171 -11.39 8.08 4.32
C VAL A 171 -12.77 8.72 4.53
N MET A 172 -13.49 8.98 3.45
CA MET A 172 -14.86 9.47 3.54
C MET A 172 -15.79 8.39 4.08
N ARG A 173 -16.94 8.81 4.64
CA ARG A 173 -18.02 7.88 5.03
C ARG A 173 -18.50 7.09 3.81
N GLU A 174 -18.63 7.72 2.66
CA GLU A 174 -19.04 7.10 1.41
C GLU A 174 -18.05 6.03 0.93
N THR A 175 -16.76 6.18 1.23
CA THR A 175 -15.76 5.14 0.95
C THR A 175 -15.95 3.92 1.84
N PHE A 176 -16.26 4.12 3.13
CA PHE A 176 -16.62 3.04 4.03
C PHE A 176 -17.90 2.32 3.60
N ASP A 177 -18.95 3.07 3.24
CA ASP A 177 -20.23 2.51 2.81
C ASP A 177 -20.06 1.69 1.51
N TRP A 178 -19.33 2.21 0.52
CA TRP A 178 -18.94 1.47 -0.68
C TRP A 178 -18.15 0.20 -0.35
N TRP A 179 -17.14 0.29 0.50
CA TRP A 179 -16.33 -0.85 0.90
C TRP A 179 -17.21 -1.94 1.54
N LYS A 180 -18.12 -1.55 2.42
CA LYS A 180 -19.07 -2.46 3.07
C LYS A 180 -19.98 -3.15 2.04
N GLU A 181 -20.56 -2.41 1.12
CA GLU A 181 -21.40 -2.95 0.04
C GLU A 181 -20.61 -3.95 -0.82
N MET A 182 -19.37 -3.61 -1.20
CA MET A 182 -18.52 -4.50 -1.97
C MET A 182 -18.17 -5.78 -1.22
N VAL A 183 -17.87 -5.69 0.08
CA VAL A 183 -17.62 -6.86 0.93
C VAL A 183 -18.88 -7.74 1.01
N GLU A 184 -20.04 -7.17 1.28
CA GLU A 184 -21.30 -7.91 1.41
C GLU A 184 -21.74 -8.59 0.10
N ALA A 185 -21.55 -7.91 -1.02
CA ALA A 185 -21.95 -8.41 -2.33
C ALA A 185 -21.01 -9.50 -2.91
N ASN A 186 -19.81 -9.66 -2.37
CA ASN A 186 -18.77 -10.51 -2.95
C ASN A 186 -18.26 -11.59 -1.98
N GLN A 187 -19.09 -12.08 -1.09
CA GLN A 187 -18.71 -13.12 -0.12
C GLN A 187 -18.35 -14.47 -0.76
N ASP A 188 -18.52 -14.62 -2.07
CA ASP A 188 -18.07 -15.76 -2.88
C ASP A 188 -16.59 -15.65 -3.28
N LYS A 189 -15.94 -14.49 -3.11
CA LYS A 189 -14.56 -14.19 -3.48
C LYS A 189 -13.61 -14.17 -2.29
N ILE A 190 -12.31 -14.29 -2.56
CA ILE A 190 -11.26 -13.92 -1.63
C ILE A 190 -11.19 -12.39 -1.64
N ILE A 191 -11.39 -11.75 -0.50
CA ILE A 191 -11.47 -10.28 -0.41
C ILE A 191 -10.18 -9.73 0.20
N VAL A 192 -9.52 -8.84 -0.55
CA VAL A 192 -8.30 -8.13 -0.13
C VAL A 192 -8.60 -6.64 -0.09
N THR A 193 -8.55 -6.04 1.08
CA THR A 193 -8.63 -4.59 1.26
C THR A 193 -7.22 -3.99 1.23
N CYS A 194 -7.04 -2.91 0.48
CA CYS A 194 -5.79 -2.19 0.32
C CYS A 194 -6.02 -0.72 0.69
N ALA A 195 -5.27 -0.23 1.67
CA ALA A 195 -5.26 1.17 2.07
C ALA A 195 -3.82 1.57 2.43
N HIS A 196 -3.54 2.86 2.53
CA HIS A 196 -2.21 3.28 3.00
C HIS A 196 -1.98 2.88 4.45
N HIS A 197 -2.98 3.10 5.30
CA HIS A 197 -2.95 2.75 6.71
C HIS A 197 -3.66 1.41 6.99
N VAL A 198 -3.13 0.66 7.95
CA VAL A 198 -3.86 -0.45 8.58
C VAL A 198 -4.82 0.08 9.66
N LEU A 199 -5.63 -0.77 10.25
CA LEU A 199 -6.49 -0.40 11.37
C LEU A 199 -5.70 -0.40 12.69
N ARG A 200 -6.22 0.32 13.68
CA ARG A 200 -5.61 0.43 15.00
C ARG A 200 -5.41 -0.95 15.64
N ASP A 201 -4.25 -1.14 16.24
CA ASP A 201 -3.85 -2.35 16.99
C ASP A 201 -3.82 -3.66 16.18
N THR A 202 -3.80 -3.59 14.85
CA THR A 202 -3.87 -4.78 13.98
C THR A 202 -2.52 -5.31 13.51
N THR A 203 -1.46 -4.50 13.49
CA THR A 203 -0.10 -4.94 13.12
C THR A 203 0.94 -4.22 13.99
N VAL A 204 2.20 -4.56 13.81
CA VAL A 204 3.32 -3.80 14.38
C VAL A 204 3.17 -2.31 14.05
N ALA A 205 3.46 -1.46 15.02
CA ALA A 205 3.47 -0.01 14.89
C ALA A 205 2.13 0.62 14.46
N SER A 206 1.01 -0.04 14.71
CA SER A 206 -0.34 0.48 14.42
C SER A 206 -1.16 0.82 15.67
N GLY A 207 -0.55 0.81 16.84
CA GLY A 207 -1.20 1.19 18.07
C GLY A 207 -1.19 2.69 18.31
N ARG A 208 -1.95 3.10 19.30
CA ARG A 208 -1.99 4.49 19.77
C ARG A 208 -0.58 4.92 20.20
N TRP A 209 -0.08 6.02 19.61
CA TRP A 209 1.28 6.52 19.88
C TRP A 209 2.42 5.56 19.48
N GLU A 210 2.11 4.52 18.73
CA GLU A 210 3.09 3.68 18.07
C GLU A 210 3.49 4.30 16.72
N GLY A 211 4.54 3.77 16.13
CA GLY A 211 5.05 4.18 14.86
C GLY A 211 6.55 4.06 14.80
N ILE A 212 7.16 4.57 13.75
CA ILE A 212 8.59 4.40 13.50
C ILE A 212 9.41 4.84 14.72
N ASN A 213 10.15 3.90 15.30
CA ASN A 213 11.12 4.17 16.35
C ASN A 213 10.56 4.97 17.54
N ALA A 214 9.29 4.80 17.86
CA ALA A 214 8.63 5.46 18.98
C ALA A 214 8.77 7.00 19.00
N GLY A 215 9.04 7.63 17.87
CA GLY A 215 9.30 9.06 17.84
C GLY A 215 8.94 9.76 16.53
N PHE A 216 8.53 9.04 15.48
CA PHE A 216 8.19 9.68 14.21
C PHE A 216 6.66 9.86 14.06
N HIS A 217 5.89 8.84 14.35
CA HIS A 217 4.43 8.89 14.47
C HIS A 217 4.02 8.66 15.93
N SER A 218 4.69 9.33 16.85
CA SER A 218 4.48 9.20 18.28
C SER A 218 3.84 10.47 18.86
N LYS A 219 3.43 10.37 20.12
CA LYS A 219 2.84 11.49 20.87
C LYS A 219 3.65 12.79 20.91
N TYR A 220 4.93 12.75 20.52
CA TYR A 220 5.81 13.93 20.56
C TYR A 220 5.81 14.71 19.26
N ASP A 221 5.58 14.03 18.15
CA ASP A 221 5.73 14.60 16.82
C ASP A 221 4.39 14.79 16.11
N ASP A 222 3.39 13.95 16.45
CA ASP A 222 2.13 13.85 15.75
C ASP A 222 0.93 13.79 16.70
N ALA A 223 -0.25 13.93 16.12
CA ALA A 223 -1.48 13.69 16.82
C ALA A 223 -1.69 12.20 17.15
N GLU A 224 -2.51 11.97 18.15
CA GLU A 224 -3.01 10.64 18.42
C GLU A 224 -3.63 10.03 17.16
N GLY A 225 -3.34 8.76 16.92
CA GLY A 225 -3.88 8.05 15.76
C GLY A 225 -3.07 8.19 14.47
N ALA A 226 -1.90 8.85 14.51
CA ALA A 226 -1.08 9.05 13.32
C ALA A 226 -0.56 7.76 12.68
N SER A 227 -0.61 6.62 13.36
CA SER A 227 -0.03 5.34 12.91
C SER A 227 -1.02 4.38 12.27
N TYR A 228 -2.28 4.75 12.12
CA TYR A 228 -3.34 3.89 11.59
C TYR A 228 -4.44 4.71 10.90
N LEU A 229 -5.36 4.03 10.22
CA LEU A 229 -6.55 4.67 9.67
C LEU A 229 -7.40 5.17 10.83
N TYR A 230 -7.41 6.49 11.02
CA TYR A 230 -7.98 7.15 12.20
C TYR A 230 -9.37 7.72 11.93
N TRP A 231 -9.55 8.35 10.76
CA TRP A 231 -10.80 9.01 10.40
C TRP A 231 -11.62 8.20 9.41
N VAL A 232 -12.89 8.01 9.69
CA VAL A 232 -13.91 7.54 8.75
C VAL A 232 -15.04 8.57 8.75
N GLY A 233 -15.00 9.47 7.79
CA GLY A 233 -15.80 10.69 7.90
C GLY A 233 -15.38 11.49 9.15
N GLU A 234 -16.30 11.65 10.09
CA GLU A 234 -16.04 12.35 11.37
C GLU A 234 -15.74 11.38 12.54
N GLU A 235 -15.83 10.07 12.32
CA GLU A 235 -15.51 9.07 13.34
C GLU A 235 -14.01 8.83 13.45
N THR A 236 -13.54 8.63 14.67
CA THR A 236 -12.13 8.41 14.99
C THR A 236 -11.80 6.96 15.32
N ASP A 237 -10.51 6.64 15.41
CA ASP A 237 -9.98 5.36 15.86
C ASP A 237 -10.36 4.14 14.99
N SER A 238 -10.69 4.35 13.72
CA SER A 238 -11.12 3.29 12.78
C SER A 238 -12.38 2.53 13.21
N THR A 239 -13.17 3.06 14.14
CA THR A 239 -14.27 2.30 14.79
C THR A 239 -15.25 1.71 13.79
N ALA A 240 -15.59 2.43 12.71
CA ALA A 240 -16.53 1.92 11.71
C ALA A 240 -16.07 0.59 11.08
N PHE A 241 -14.80 0.51 10.66
CA PHE A 241 -14.24 -0.72 10.09
C PHE A 241 -14.07 -1.81 11.14
N GLN A 242 -13.58 -1.46 12.34
CA GLN A 242 -13.37 -2.41 13.43
C GLN A 242 -14.69 -3.04 13.87
N ASP A 243 -15.73 -2.23 14.06
CA ASP A 243 -17.07 -2.70 14.47
C ASP A 243 -17.69 -3.62 13.42
N TYR A 244 -17.54 -3.26 12.14
CA TYR A 244 -18.01 -4.12 11.07
C TYR A 244 -17.29 -5.47 11.04
N LEU A 245 -15.96 -5.47 11.07
CA LEU A 245 -15.16 -6.71 11.04
C LEU A 245 -15.38 -7.57 12.30
N ALA A 246 -15.58 -6.95 13.46
CA ALA A 246 -15.88 -7.66 14.70
C ALA A 246 -17.27 -8.31 14.66
N ALA A 247 -18.25 -7.64 14.04
CA ALA A 247 -19.60 -8.19 13.84
C ALA A 247 -19.65 -9.27 12.73
N HIS A 248 -18.71 -9.23 11.76
CA HIS A 248 -18.65 -10.13 10.61
C HIS A 248 -17.27 -10.79 10.47
N PRO A 249 -16.84 -11.63 11.44
CA PRO A 249 -15.50 -12.20 11.45
C PRO A 249 -15.20 -13.01 10.18
N GLY A 250 -14.11 -12.69 9.50
CA GLY A 250 -13.70 -13.36 8.26
C GLY A 250 -14.43 -12.89 7.00
N ALA A 251 -15.20 -11.81 7.07
CA ALA A 251 -15.81 -11.18 5.89
C ALA A 251 -14.75 -10.67 4.88
N VAL A 252 -13.56 -10.34 5.36
CA VAL A 252 -12.38 -9.95 4.57
C VAL A 252 -11.25 -10.91 4.88
N ASP A 253 -10.53 -11.38 3.86
CA ASP A 253 -9.40 -12.29 4.03
C ASP A 253 -8.13 -11.55 4.45
N LEU A 254 -7.78 -10.50 3.71
CA LEU A 254 -6.56 -9.73 3.91
C LEU A 254 -6.84 -8.23 3.96
N TRP A 255 -6.11 -7.53 4.84
CA TRP A 255 -6.00 -6.07 4.83
C TRP A 255 -4.52 -5.69 4.70
N LEU A 256 -4.16 -5.01 3.62
CA LEU A 256 -2.78 -4.60 3.33
C LEU A 256 -2.62 -3.10 3.57
N GLY A 257 -1.54 -2.71 4.25
CA GLY A 257 -1.19 -1.30 4.44
C GLY A 257 0.31 -1.09 4.58
N GLY A 258 0.74 0.16 4.51
CA GLY A 258 2.13 0.61 4.65
C GLY A 258 2.28 1.62 5.79
N HIS A 259 2.65 2.87 5.45
CA HIS A 259 2.75 4.04 6.31
C HIS A 259 3.79 3.95 7.43
N THR A 260 3.71 2.96 8.30
CA THR A 260 4.66 2.80 9.39
C THR A 260 5.89 2.05 8.88
N HIS A 261 6.98 2.79 8.68
CA HIS A 261 8.25 2.25 8.19
C HIS A 261 8.91 1.41 9.27
N THR A 262 8.75 0.12 9.22
CA THR A 262 9.11 -0.81 10.29
C THR A 262 10.43 -1.54 10.01
N HIS A 263 11.02 -2.11 11.04
CA HIS A 263 12.20 -2.96 10.94
C HIS A 263 11.81 -4.36 10.46
N PRO A 264 12.65 -5.11 9.70
CA PRO A 264 12.31 -6.47 9.25
C PRO A 264 11.94 -7.47 10.35
N ASP A 265 12.54 -7.35 11.53
CA ASP A 265 12.23 -8.16 12.72
C ASP A 265 11.29 -7.46 13.70
N ASP A 266 10.59 -6.44 13.25
CA ASP A 266 9.83 -5.62 14.17
C ASP A 266 8.66 -6.37 14.80
N HIS A 267 8.55 -6.23 16.10
CA HIS A 267 7.50 -6.78 16.93
C HIS A 267 7.03 -5.77 17.99
N PHE A 268 7.13 -4.48 17.64
CA PHE A 268 6.73 -3.39 18.52
C PHE A 268 5.25 -3.52 18.93
N GLY A 269 4.93 -3.21 20.17
CA GLY A 269 3.58 -3.39 20.70
C GLY A 269 3.14 -4.86 20.82
N ASN A 270 4.09 -5.81 20.85
CA ASN A 270 3.85 -7.26 20.84
C ASN A 270 3.08 -7.74 19.60
N LYS A 271 3.21 -7.04 18.50
CA LYS A 271 2.61 -7.38 17.19
C LYS A 271 3.71 -7.50 16.14
N THR A 272 3.47 -8.35 15.15
CA THR A 272 4.33 -8.53 13.98
C THR A 272 3.75 -7.81 12.76
N HIS A 273 4.41 -7.93 11.62
CA HIS A 273 3.91 -7.40 10.35
C HIS A 273 2.67 -8.13 9.83
N VAL A 274 2.41 -9.36 10.30
CA VAL A 274 1.29 -10.18 9.84
C VAL A 274 0.55 -10.69 11.05
N GLU A 275 -0.62 -10.14 11.30
CA GLU A 275 -1.45 -10.46 12.45
C GLU A 275 -2.88 -10.80 12.04
N LYS A 276 -3.58 -11.55 12.88
CA LYS A 276 -4.98 -11.91 12.62
C LYS A 276 -5.91 -11.29 13.67
N CYS A 277 -6.81 -10.42 13.21
CA CYS A 277 -7.86 -9.81 14.02
C CYS A 277 -9.22 -10.02 13.35
N TRP A 278 -10.26 -10.34 14.10
CA TRP A 278 -11.64 -10.50 13.58
C TRP A 278 -11.75 -11.45 12.37
N GLY A 279 -10.90 -12.46 12.32
CA GLY A 279 -10.87 -13.38 11.17
C GLY A 279 -10.13 -12.87 9.93
N THR A 280 -9.80 -11.58 9.86
CA THR A 280 -9.01 -10.93 8.81
C THR A 280 -7.52 -10.96 9.13
N THR A 281 -6.67 -11.23 8.14
CA THR A 281 -5.21 -11.12 8.28
C THR A 281 -4.77 -9.72 7.85
N PHE A 282 -4.22 -8.95 8.77
CA PHE A 282 -3.63 -7.64 8.51
C PHE A 282 -2.15 -7.77 8.19
N VAL A 283 -1.69 -7.04 7.17
CA VAL A 283 -0.29 -7.09 6.73
C VAL A 283 0.25 -5.67 6.58
N ASN A 284 1.28 -5.35 7.36
CA ASN A 284 2.09 -4.17 7.15
C ASN A 284 3.20 -4.50 6.14
N VAL A 285 3.18 -3.85 4.97
CA VAL A 285 4.17 -4.08 3.91
C VAL A 285 5.45 -3.27 4.12
N SER A 286 5.45 -2.33 5.09
CA SER A 286 6.54 -1.41 5.39
C SER A 286 6.80 -0.40 4.26
N ALA A 287 8.05 -0.13 3.91
CA ALA A 287 8.44 0.97 3.04
C ALA A 287 9.55 0.61 2.07
N LEU A 288 9.58 1.27 0.91
CA LEU A 288 10.69 1.21 -0.05
C LEU A 288 11.75 2.30 0.18
N THR A 289 11.40 3.36 0.90
CA THR A 289 12.33 4.45 1.19
C THR A 289 13.43 4.03 2.16
N LYS A 290 14.59 4.65 2.01
CA LYS A 290 15.72 4.55 2.94
C LYS A 290 15.98 5.86 3.70
N PHE A 291 15.65 6.99 3.08
CA PHE A 291 16.11 8.30 3.55
C PHE A 291 14.96 9.23 3.99
N HIS A 292 13.72 8.82 3.82
CA HIS A 292 12.58 9.62 4.27
C HIS A 292 12.45 9.56 5.78
N ALA A 293 13.29 10.30 6.51
CA ALA A 293 13.12 10.52 7.94
C ALA A 293 14.00 11.68 8.41
N ARG A 294 13.49 12.52 9.30
CA ARG A 294 14.33 13.47 10.02
C ARG A 294 15.35 12.72 10.85
N LYS A 295 16.62 13.17 10.81
CA LYS A 295 17.72 12.69 11.66
C LYS A 295 18.26 11.30 11.35
N LYS A 296 18.79 11.08 10.11
CA LYS A 296 19.67 9.94 9.80
C LYS A 296 19.24 8.57 10.34
N ARG A 297 17.95 8.30 10.35
CA ARG A 297 17.46 6.96 10.70
C ARG A 297 17.57 6.10 9.47
N LEU A 298 18.36 5.03 9.57
CA LEU A 298 18.40 4.01 8.54
C LEU A 298 17.05 3.28 8.55
N LEU A 299 16.31 3.43 7.47
CA LEU A 299 15.18 2.58 7.18
C LEU A 299 15.67 1.35 6.42
N TYR A 300 14.95 0.26 6.53
CA TYR A 300 15.28 -0.99 5.87
C TYR A 300 14.26 -1.24 4.75
N PRO A 301 14.57 -0.79 3.51
CA PRO A 301 13.67 -0.95 2.37
C PRO A 301 13.25 -2.39 2.16
N MET A 302 11.95 -2.66 2.25
CA MET A 302 11.39 -3.99 2.05
C MET A 302 10.01 -3.96 1.42
N SER A 303 9.59 -5.11 0.89
CA SER A 303 8.27 -5.32 0.29
C SER A 303 7.76 -6.72 0.58
N ARG A 304 6.50 -7.00 0.18
CA ARG A 304 5.88 -8.32 0.37
C ARG A 304 5.40 -8.89 -0.97
N LEU A 305 5.67 -10.18 -1.18
CA LEU A 305 5.12 -10.93 -2.30
C LEU A 305 4.09 -11.91 -1.77
N PHE A 306 2.87 -11.82 -2.30
CA PHE A 306 1.76 -12.71 -1.99
C PHE A 306 1.59 -13.69 -3.15
N SER A 307 1.65 -14.98 -2.87
CA SER A 307 1.46 -16.04 -3.88
C SER A 307 0.20 -16.84 -3.59
N PHE A 308 -0.80 -16.71 -4.48
CA PHE A 308 -2.04 -17.47 -4.45
C PHE A 308 -1.94 -18.60 -5.46
N SER A 309 -1.95 -19.85 -5.00
CA SER A 309 -1.82 -21.04 -5.87
C SER A 309 -3.17 -21.67 -6.16
N GLU A 310 -3.40 -22.06 -7.42
CA GLU A 310 -4.65 -22.67 -7.88
C GLU A 310 -5.10 -23.84 -7.00
N GLY A 311 -6.34 -23.81 -6.56
CA GLY A 311 -6.95 -24.83 -5.72
C GLY A 311 -6.54 -24.79 -4.25
N ASN A 312 -5.60 -23.92 -3.86
CA ASN A 312 -5.16 -23.75 -2.47
C ASN A 312 -5.99 -22.68 -1.74
N ASN A 313 -6.24 -22.87 -0.46
CA ASN A 313 -6.87 -21.90 0.43
C ASN A 313 -5.87 -21.26 1.40
N GLU A 314 -4.62 -21.20 1.01
CA GLU A 314 -3.56 -20.49 1.71
C GLU A 314 -2.84 -19.54 0.75
N VAL A 315 -2.45 -18.37 1.26
CA VAL A 315 -1.55 -17.45 0.57
C VAL A 315 -0.21 -17.43 1.29
N ARG A 316 0.86 -17.55 0.52
CA ARG A 316 2.23 -17.40 1.00
C ARG A 316 2.59 -15.92 0.94
N ILE A 317 3.14 -15.39 2.03
CA ILE A 317 3.56 -13.99 2.17
C ILE A 317 5.06 -13.99 2.42
N GLN A 318 5.84 -13.53 1.46
CA GLN A 318 7.30 -13.46 1.53
C GLN A 318 7.76 -12.01 1.72
N CYS A 319 8.84 -11.81 2.46
CA CYS A 319 9.50 -10.52 2.62
C CYS A 319 10.75 -10.45 1.75
N TYR A 320 10.88 -9.38 0.97
CA TYR A 320 12.08 -9.09 0.19
C TYR A 320 12.76 -7.83 0.73
N LEU A 321 14.04 -7.93 1.08
CA LEU A 321 14.88 -6.80 1.47
C LEU A 321 15.55 -6.21 0.22
N HIS A 322 15.37 -4.91 0.00
CA HIS A 322 15.89 -4.20 -1.17
C HIS A 322 17.31 -3.66 -0.99
N THR A 323 17.86 -3.76 0.22
CA THR A 323 19.25 -3.39 0.55
C THR A 323 19.86 -4.44 1.47
N ASN A 324 21.18 -4.40 1.61
CA ASN A 324 21.94 -5.28 2.52
C ASN A 324 22.27 -4.64 3.87
N ASP A 325 21.59 -3.54 4.22
CA ASP A 325 21.91 -2.78 5.45
C ASP A 325 21.61 -3.54 6.75
N TYR A 326 20.68 -4.49 6.71
CA TYR A 326 20.27 -5.28 7.86
C TYR A 326 20.66 -6.76 7.73
N ALA A 327 20.28 -7.37 6.64
CA ALA A 327 20.60 -8.75 6.28
C ALA A 327 20.91 -8.80 4.77
N ALA A 328 21.29 -9.94 4.25
CA ALA A 328 21.55 -10.10 2.82
C ALA A 328 20.33 -9.64 2.01
N GLN A 329 20.57 -8.86 0.96
CA GLN A 329 19.53 -8.46 0.01
C GLN A 329 18.80 -9.70 -0.54
N GLY A 330 17.48 -9.62 -0.66
CA GLY A 330 16.65 -10.72 -1.17
C GLY A 330 15.65 -11.24 -0.16
N TRP A 331 15.30 -12.51 -0.26
CA TRP A 331 14.27 -13.12 0.57
C TRP A 331 14.67 -13.24 2.03
N TYR A 332 13.88 -12.62 2.91
CA TYR A 332 14.08 -12.65 4.34
C TYR A 332 13.15 -13.69 4.99
N ALA A 333 13.61 -14.92 5.07
CA ALA A 333 12.83 -16.07 5.55
C ALA A 333 12.22 -15.90 6.97
N PRO A 334 12.86 -15.22 7.96
CA PRO A 334 12.25 -15.04 9.29
C PRO A 334 10.91 -14.31 9.26
N ALA A 335 10.66 -13.47 8.25
CA ALA A 335 9.42 -12.72 8.09
C ALA A 335 8.42 -13.39 7.11
N GLU A 336 8.71 -14.58 6.60
CA GLU A 336 7.77 -15.33 5.75
C GLU A 336 6.63 -15.94 6.57
N ARG A 337 5.41 -15.88 6.00
CA ARG A 337 4.21 -16.46 6.60
C ARG A 337 3.37 -17.16 5.53
N SER A 338 2.59 -18.17 5.95
CA SER A 338 1.45 -18.68 5.19
C SER A 338 0.19 -18.47 6.01
N VAL A 339 -0.85 -17.93 5.41
CA VAL A 339 -2.10 -17.63 6.09
C VAL A 339 -3.29 -18.21 5.35
N LYS A 340 -4.29 -18.68 6.12
CA LYS A 340 -5.51 -19.28 5.57
C LYS A 340 -6.43 -18.20 5.03
N LEU A 341 -6.97 -18.49 3.86
CA LEU A 341 -8.03 -17.75 3.20
C LEU A 341 -9.40 -18.40 3.47
N SER A 342 -10.45 -17.64 3.33
CA SER A 342 -11.83 -18.14 3.45
C SER A 342 -12.21 -19.12 2.33
N LYS A 343 -11.54 -18.99 1.17
CA LYS A 343 -11.82 -19.76 -0.04
C LYS A 343 -10.54 -20.23 -0.73
N ARG A 344 -10.69 -21.22 -1.61
CA ARG A 344 -9.61 -21.64 -2.50
C ARG A 344 -9.43 -20.62 -3.61
N PHE A 345 -8.19 -20.35 -3.96
CA PHE A 345 -7.90 -19.53 -5.13
C PHE A 345 -8.30 -20.28 -6.41
N ILE A 346 -9.00 -19.56 -7.28
CA ILE A 346 -9.39 -20.00 -8.63
C ILE A 346 -8.88 -18.95 -9.60
N GLY A 347 -7.88 -19.30 -10.37
CA GLY A 347 -7.31 -18.42 -11.39
C GLY A 347 -8.30 -18.19 -12.53
N SER A 348 -8.16 -17.06 -13.21
CA SER A 348 -8.92 -16.82 -14.44
C SER A 348 -8.51 -17.85 -15.50
N THR A 349 -9.49 -18.50 -16.13
CA THR A 349 -9.24 -19.22 -17.38
C THR A 349 -8.86 -18.17 -18.41
N SER A 350 -7.57 -18.09 -18.74
CA SER A 350 -7.08 -17.20 -19.77
C SER A 350 -7.73 -17.58 -21.11
N THR A 351 -8.77 -16.86 -21.52
CA THR A 351 -9.04 -16.69 -22.95
C THR A 351 -7.95 -15.73 -23.43
N GLY A 352 -6.95 -16.29 -24.09
CA GLY A 352 -5.70 -15.65 -24.43
C GLY A 352 -5.83 -14.24 -24.99
N MET A 353 -5.12 -13.30 -24.37
CA MET A 353 -4.39 -12.32 -25.13
C MET A 353 -2.91 -12.70 -25.06
N PRO A 354 -2.21 -12.84 -26.17
CA PRO A 354 -0.77 -13.04 -26.17
C PRO A 354 -0.09 -11.78 -25.61
N ILE A 355 0.87 -12.00 -24.75
CA ILE A 355 1.81 -11.02 -24.19
C ILE A 355 2.54 -10.30 -25.32
#